data_a6d08b00554c36fb20418ba879047737
#
_entry.id   a6d08b00554c36fb20418ba879047737
#
_cell.length_a   1.000
_cell.length_b   1.000
_cell.length_c   1.000
_cell.angle_alpha   90.00
_cell.angle_beta   90.00
_cell.angle_gamma   90.00
#
_symmetry.space_group_name_H-M   'P 1'
#
loop_
_entity.id
_entity.type
_entity.pdbx_description
1 polymer ?
#
loop_
_entity_poly.entity_id
_entity_poly.type
_entity_poly.pdbx_seq_one_letter_code
_entity_poly.pdbx_strand_id
1 'polypeptide(L)'
;MTLYTCPCCGYRTLEQPPPGTYAICVLCDWEDDAVQYEDVDYAGGANTLSLRTAQRNFQHRELGCAQQHLYKKDKAWRPLPALRHDGHFSDC
;
A
#
# COMPACT_ATOMS: atom_id res chain seq x y z
N MET A 1 -4.58 8.31 -19.23
CA MET A 1 -4.74 8.83 -17.86
C MET A 1 -3.59 8.38 -17.00
N THR A 2 -3.00 9.31 -16.26
CA THR A 2 -1.89 8.98 -15.39
C THR A 2 -2.41 8.52 -14.03
N LEU A 3 -1.91 7.40 -13.56
CA LEU A 3 -2.21 6.92 -12.22
C LEU A 3 -0.97 7.06 -11.35
N TYR A 4 -1.21 7.27 -10.07
CA TYR A 4 -0.15 7.54 -9.11
C TYR A 4 0.04 6.34 -8.19
N THR A 5 1.24 6.22 -7.65
CA THR A 5 1.63 5.06 -6.85
C THR A 5 0.93 5.05 -5.50
N CYS A 6 0.25 3.95 -5.19
CA CYS A 6 -0.33 3.75 -3.86
C CYS A 6 0.80 3.44 -2.88
N PRO A 7 0.89 4.18 -1.76
CA PRO A 7 1.99 3.94 -0.82
C PRO A 7 1.91 2.58 -0.12
N CYS A 8 0.75 1.95 -0.13
CA CYS A 8 0.60 0.66 0.55
C CYS A 8 1.05 -0.51 -0.31
N CYS A 9 0.65 -0.54 -1.58
CA CYS A 9 0.96 -1.71 -2.42
C CYS A 9 2.01 -1.44 -3.49
N GLY A 10 2.33 -0.18 -3.74
CA GLY A 10 3.35 0.16 -4.71
C GLY A 10 2.90 0.12 -6.15
N TYR A 11 1.62 -0.10 -6.39
CA TYR A 11 1.09 -0.12 -7.74
C TYR A 11 0.44 1.22 -8.07
N ARG A 12 0.46 1.58 -9.33
CA ARG A 12 -0.10 2.85 -9.80
C ARG A 12 -1.60 2.68 -9.97
N THR A 13 -2.34 2.96 -8.90
CA THR A 13 -3.77 2.76 -8.84
C THR A 13 -4.57 4.01 -8.52
N LEU A 14 -3.90 5.06 -8.01
CA LEU A 14 -4.58 6.25 -7.52
C LEU A 14 -4.75 7.28 -8.61
N GLU A 15 -5.90 7.93 -8.64
CA GLU A 15 -6.19 8.95 -9.64
C GLU A 15 -5.64 10.31 -9.27
N GLN A 16 -5.20 10.47 -8.03
CA GLN A 16 -4.63 11.71 -7.53
C GLN A 16 -3.33 11.41 -6.80
N PRO A 17 -2.38 12.37 -6.81
CA PRO A 17 -1.08 12.12 -6.18
C PRO A 17 -1.20 12.10 -4.66
N PRO A 18 -0.81 10.96 -4.03
CA PRO A 18 -0.77 10.91 -2.57
C PRO A 18 0.37 11.75 -2.03
N PRO A 19 0.37 12.09 -0.73
CA PRO A 19 -0.59 11.63 0.28
C PRO A 19 -1.73 12.61 0.49
N GLY A 20 -2.75 12.13 1.26
CA GLY A 20 -3.78 13.02 1.76
C GLY A 20 -4.96 13.22 0.86
N THR A 21 -5.12 12.40 -0.17
CA THR A 21 -6.23 12.53 -1.11
C THR A 21 -7.49 11.81 -0.65
N TYR A 22 -7.37 10.90 0.32
CA TYR A 22 -8.44 10.02 0.78
C TYR A 22 -9.00 9.11 -0.30
N ALA A 23 -8.30 9.00 -1.41
CA ALA A 23 -8.65 8.02 -2.45
C ALA A 23 -8.38 6.61 -1.93
N ILE A 24 -9.22 5.66 -2.31
CA ILE A 24 -9.08 4.28 -1.89
C ILE A 24 -8.50 3.47 -3.05
N CYS A 25 -7.41 2.77 -2.77
CA CYS A 25 -6.76 1.95 -3.77
C CYS A 25 -7.62 0.74 -4.10
N VAL A 26 -7.93 0.55 -5.37
CA VAL A 26 -8.79 -0.56 -5.80
C VAL A 26 -8.10 -1.91 -5.63
N LEU A 27 -6.79 -1.92 -5.47
CA LEU A 27 -6.04 -3.16 -5.41
C LEU A 27 -5.83 -3.62 -3.97
N CYS A 28 -5.52 -2.72 -3.05
CA CYS A 28 -5.20 -3.08 -1.67
C CYS A 28 -6.16 -2.48 -0.64
N ASP A 29 -7.09 -1.63 -1.07
CA ASP A 29 -8.09 -0.99 -0.21
C ASP A 29 -7.52 0.04 0.76
N TRP A 30 -6.26 0.41 0.60
CA TRP A 30 -5.68 1.48 1.43
C TRP A 30 -6.34 2.81 1.09
N GLU A 31 -6.79 3.52 2.12
CA GLU A 31 -7.29 4.89 1.95
C GLU A 31 -6.12 5.85 2.21
N ASP A 32 -5.89 6.77 1.29
CA ASP A 32 -4.72 7.62 1.28
C ASP A 32 -4.82 8.70 2.36
N ASP A 33 -4.31 8.41 3.53
CA ASP A 33 -4.35 9.27 4.72
C ASP A 33 -2.96 9.86 4.96
N ALA A 34 -2.88 11.19 4.97
CA ALA A 34 -1.60 11.88 5.13
C ALA A 34 -0.94 11.59 6.48
N VAL A 35 -1.74 11.48 7.55
CA VAL A 35 -1.20 11.21 8.87
C VAL A 35 -0.55 9.83 8.93
N GLN A 36 -1.24 8.83 8.37
CA GLN A 36 -0.70 7.47 8.36
C GLN A 36 0.46 7.32 7.38
N TYR A 37 0.52 8.17 6.37
CA TYR A 37 1.66 8.20 5.48
C TYR A 37 2.90 8.74 6.19
N GLU A 38 2.74 9.80 6.97
CA GLU A 38 3.84 10.42 7.71
C GLU A 38 4.28 9.55 8.88
N ASP A 39 3.31 9.00 9.61
CA ASP A 39 3.58 8.12 10.75
C ASP A 39 3.15 6.72 10.36
N VAL A 40 4.10 5.96 9.85
CA VAL A 40 3.81 4.66 9.23
C VAL A 40 3.37 3.60 10.23
N ASP A 41 3.54 3.85 11.50
CA ASP A 41 3.11 2.93 12.55
C ASP A 41 1.83 3.40 13.26
N TYR A 42 1.22 4.48 12.80
CA TYR A 42 -0.02 4.97 13.38
C TYR A 42 -1.20 4.19 12.84
N ALA A 43 -1.97 3.59 13.76
CA ALA A 43 -3.18 2.86 13.42
C ALA A 43 -4.40 3.67 13.84
N GLY A 44 -5.51 3.47 13.14
CA GLY A 44 -6.76 4.09 13.56
C GLY A 44 -7.06 5.44 12.97
N GLY A 45 -6.39 5.79 11.87
CA GLY A 45 -6.77 6.95 11.08
C GLY A 45 -7.89 6.58 10.11
N ALA A 46 -7.78 7.01 8.86
CA ALA A 46 -8.73 6.58 7.82
C ALA A 46 -8.71 5.07 7.65
N ASN A 47 -7.57 4.44 7.92
CA ASN A 47 -7.44 2.99 7.91
C ASN A 47 -7.28 2.49 9.34
N THR A 48 -7.89 1.35 9.63
CA THR A 48 -7.76 0.71 10.93
C THR A 48 -6.34 0.30 11.23
N LEU A 49 -5.64 -0.20 10.21
CA LEU A 49 -4.26 -0.65 10.34
C LEU A 49 -3.29 0.47 9.98
N SER A 50 -2.08 0.39 10.54
CA SER A 50 -1.01 1.30 10.13
C SER A 50 -0.56 1.00 8.71
N LEU A 51 0.13 1.96 8.09
CA LEU A 51 0.65 1.73 6.75
C LEU A 51 1.62 0.55 6.71
N ARG A 52 2.49 0.44 7.69
CA ARG A 52 3.45 -0.67 7.76
C ARG A 52 2.73 -2.01 7.80
N THR A 53 1.72 -2.13 8.66
CA THR A 53 0.96 -3.37 8.77
C THR A 53 0.18 -3.65 7.50
N ALA A 54 -0.41 -2.63 6.91
CA ALA A 54 -1.16 -2.80 5.67
C ALA A 54 -0.26 -3.26 4.52
N GLN A 55 0.95 -2.71 4.42
CA GLN A 55 1.90 -3.15 3.41
C GLN A 55 2.24 -4.62 3.59
N ARG A 56 2.52 -5.02 4.82
CA ARG A 56 2.85 -6.41 5.09
C ARG A 56 1.69 -7.33 4.74
N ASN A 57 0.50 -6.94 5.13
CA ASN A 57 -0.68 -7.75 4.83
C ASN A 57 -0.90 -7.91 3.34
N PHE A 58 -0.71 -6.84 2.59
CA PHE A 58 -0.86 -6.92 1.14
C PHE A 58 0.14 -7.89 0.53
N GLN A 59 1.38 -7.85 1.00
CA GLN A 59 2.42 -8.72 0.47
C GLN A 59 2.15 -10.19 0.74
N HIS A 60 1.34 -10.49 1.76
CA HIS A 60 0.97 -11.86 2.09
C HIS A 60 -0.31 -12.32 1.39
N ARG A 61 -0.94 -11.45 0.64
CA ARG A 61 -2.19 -11.79 -0.04
C ARG A 61 -1.94 -12.66 -1.25
N GLU A 62 -2.58 -13.80 -1.29
CA GLU A 62 -2.46 -14.68 -2.45
C GLU A 62 -3.18 -14.14 -3.67
N LEU A 63 -4.31 -13.47 -3.45
CA LEU A 63 -5.13 -12.98 -4.54
C LEU A 63 -4.48 -11.83 -5.30
N GLY A 64 -3.55 -11.14 -4.67
CA GLY A 64 -2.94 -9.96 -5.25
C GLY A 64 -2.27 -10.23 -6.58
N CYS A 65 -1.70 -11.41 -6.74
CA CYS A 65 -0.94 -11.70 -7.96
C CYS A 65 -1.79 -11.60 -9.22
N ALA A 66 -2.98 -12.19 -9.21
CA ALA A 66 -3.82 -12.20 -10.39
C ALA A 66 -4.31 -10.80 -10.74
N GLN A 67 -4.70 -10.03 -9.74
CA GLN A 67 -5.23 -8.69 -9.96
C GLN A 67 -4.16 -7.69 -10.30
N GLN A 68 -2.94 -7.94 -9.86
CA GLN A 68 -1.83 -7.05 -10.08
C GLN A 68 -1.46 -6.91 -11.55
N HIS A 69 -1.87 -7.85 -12.39
CA HIS A 69 -1.66 -7.73 -13.81
C HIS A 69 -2.38 -6.54 -14.44
N LEU A 70 -3.41 -6.03 -13.79
CA LEU A 70 -4.19 -4.92 -14.31
C LEU A 70 -3.53 -3.57 -14.10
N TYR A 71 -2.53 -3.51 -13.25
CA TYR A 71 -1.89 -2.25 -12.88
C TYR A 71 -0.38 -2.37 -12.93
N LYS A 72 0.29 -1.24 -13.18
CA LYS A 72 1.74 -1.23 -13.24
C LYS A 72 2.31 -0.96 -11.87
N LYS A 73 3.30 -1.76 -11.49
CA LYS A 73 4.03 -1.51 -10.27
C LYS A 73 5.06 -0.42 -10.49
N ASP A 74 5.19 0.46 -9.50
CA ASP A 74 6.19 1.51 -9.53
C ASP A 74 7.54 0.91 -9.13
N LYS A 75 8.47 0.89 -10.07
CA LYS A 75 9.77 0.26 -9.84
C LYS A 75 10.61 1.00 -8.80
N ALA A 76 10.30 2.27 -8.56
CA ALA A 76 11.03 3.06 -7.56
C ALA A 76 10.49 2.86 -6.15
N TRP A 77 9.29 2.31 -6.03
CA TRP A 77 8.67 2.11 -4.73
C TRP A 77 9.31 0.91 -4.02
N ARG A 78 9.49 1.05 -2.71
CA ARG A 78 9.97 -0.04 -1.87
C ARG A 78 9.10 -0.13 -0.65
N PRO A 79 8.78 -1.34 -0.17
CA PRO A 79 8.03 -1.47 1.08
C PRO A 79 8.87 -0.99 2.25
N LEU A 80 8.19 -0.61 3.32
CA LEU A 80 8.86 -0.26 4.55
C LEU A 80 9.62 -1.48 5.07
N PRO A 81 10.76 -1.26 5.75
CA PRO A 81 11.49 -2.38 6.33
C PRO A 81 10.61 -3.15 7.30
N ALA A 82 10.70 -4.47 7.28
CA ALA A 82 9.97 -5.30 8.21
C ALA A 82 10.51 -5.10 9.62
N LEU A 83 9.61 -5.20 10.60
CA LEU A 83 10.05 -5.22 11.99
C LEU A 83 10.80 -6.53 12.21
N ARG A 84 11.69 -6.51 13.20
CA ARG A 84 12.61 -7.62 13.41
C ARG A 84 11.91 -8.95 13.69
N HIS A 85 10.66 -8.92 14.10
CA HIS A 85 9.90 -10.14 14.41
C HIS A 85 9.01 -10.58 13.28
N ASP A 86 8.96 -9.82 12.19
CA ASP A 86 8.10 -10.18 11.07
C ASP A 86 8.66 -11.40 10.38
N GLY A 87 7.77 -12.25 9.92
CA GLY A 87 8.16 -13.44 9.21
C GLY A 87 8.47 -13.15 7.75
N HIS A 88 8.45 -14.21 6.98
CA HIS A 88 8.71 -14.11 5.55
C HIS A 88 7.56 -13.50 4.82
N PHE A 89 7.88 -12.86 3.70
CA PHE A 89 6.87 -12.39 2.77
C PHE A 89 6.78 -13.35 1.60
N SER A 90 5.55 -13.49 1.11
CA SER A 90 5.35 -14.17 -0.15
C SER A 90 5.34 -13.12 -1.24
N ASP A 91 6.20 -13.26 -2.22
CA ASP A 91 6.20 -12.37 -3.36
C ASP A 91 5.36 -12.93 -4.48
N CYS A 92 4.73 -12.03 -5.18
CA CYS A 92 4.01 -12.41 -6.38
C CYS A 92 4.87 -12.12 -7.59
#